data_766f66f62fcf51555f976579a7ff3e40
#
_entry.id   766f66f62fcf51555f976579a7ff3e40
#
_cell.length_a   1.000
_cell.length_b   1.000
_cell.length_c   1.000
_cell.angle_alpha   90.00
_cell.angle_beta   90.00
_cell.angle_gamma   90.00
#
_symmetry.space_group_name_H-M   'P 1'
#
loop_
_entity.id
_entity.type
_entity.pdbx_description
1 polymer ?
#
loop_
_entity_poly.entity_id
_entity_poly.type
_entity_poly.pdbx_seq_one_letter_code
_entity_poly.pdbx_strand_id
1 'polypeptide(L)'
;GVEIAMSLPMISSEPIVLKLGLYLLYLGYGVIGGIGLGLGYVSPVSTLIRWFPDRRGMATGMAIMGFGGGAMIAKLSIDRLLAKFYKAPEYLGSEDSVNLITESGRRFVEISGNLTEVVVVTMNDIAKMIVPSDPGVYIVGTGSSGAAETFLFLGIVYFIIMTIAAFSYRVPKDGWIPKGWT
;
A
#
# COMPACT_ATOMS: atom_id res chain seq x y z
N GLY A 1 -11.64 -3.63 7.45
CA GLY A 1 -12.85 -4.25 6.89
C GLY A 1 -13.65 -3.33 5.97
N VAL A 2 -14.16 -2.21 6.46
CA VAL A 2 -14.98 -1.25 5.66
C VAL A 2 -14.11 -0.44 4.69
N GLU A 3 -12.86 -0.18 5.03
CA GLU A 3 -11.91 0.46 4.13
C GLU A 3 -11.65 -0.32 2.85
N ILE A 4 -11.52 -1.63 2.98
CA ILE A 4 -11.39 -2.51 1.83
C ILE A 4 -12.68 -2.48 1.00
N ALA A 5 -13.83 -2.39 1.63
CA ALA A 5 -15.11 -2.28 0.92
C ALA A 5 -15.30 -0.93 0.23
N MET A 6 -14.78 0.20 0.78
CA MET A 6 -14.87 1.52 0.14
C MET A 6 -13.78 1.79 -0.91
N SER A 7 -12.63 1.13 -0.79
CA SER A 7 -11.57 1.22 -1.81
C SER A 7 -11.70 0.19 -2.92
N LEU A 8 -12.59 -0.80 -2.77
CA LEU A 8 -12.88 -1.84 -3.76
C LEU A 8 -14.18 -1.67 -4.59
N PRO A 9 -14.87 -0.54 -4.62
CA PRO A 9 -16.11 -0.42 -5.39
C PRO A 9 -15.87 -0.40 -6.91
N MET A 10 -14.64 -0.27 -7.36
CA MET A 10 -14.27 -0.41 -8.77
C MET A 10 -14.09 -1.88 -9.21
N ILE A 11 -13.99 -2.79 -8.27
CA ILE A 11 -13.98 -4.21 -8.58
C ILE A 11 -15.44 -4.61 -8.56
N SER A 12 -16.02 -4.68 -9.76
CA SER A 12 -17.38 -5.18 -9.97
C SER A 12 -17.66 -6.33 -9.01
N SER A 13 -18.82 -6.33 -8.43
CA SER A 13 -19.36 -7.32 -7.50
C SER A 13 -19.36 -8.77 -8.01
N GLU A 14 -18.73 -9.01 -9.14
CA GLU A 14 -18.43 -10.34 -9.64
C GLU A 14 -17.43 -11.02 -8.72
N PRO A 15 -17.77 -12.10 -8.03
CA PRO A 15 -16.88 -12.79 -7.10
C PRO A 15 -15.59 -13.29 -7.77
N ILE A 16 -15.60 -13.44 -9.08
CA ILE A 16 -14.45 -13.82 -9.90
C ILE A 16 -13.39 -12.71 -9.91
N VAL A 17 -13.81 -11.45 -10.11
CA VAL A 17 -12.87 -10.30 -10.17
C VAL A 17 -12.23 -10.05 -8.82
N LEU A 18 -12.99 -10.18 -7.73
CA LEU A 18 -12.46 -10.07 -6.37
C LEU A 18 -11.44 -11.18 -6.07
N LYS A 19 -11.76 -12.42 -6.43
CA LYS A 19 -10.83 -13.56 -6.28
C LYS A 19 -9.57 -13.37 -7.11
N LEU A 20 -9.69 -12.95 -8.37
CA LEU A 20 -8.54 -12.68 -9.23
C LEU A 20 -7.65 -11.58 -8.66
N GLY A 21 -8.23 -10.49 -8.16
CA GLY A 21 -7.52 -9.42 -7.48
C GLY A 21 -6.74 -9.90 -6.26
N LEU A 22 -7.34 -10.77 -5.43
CA LEU A 22 -6.67 -11.39 -4.29
C LEU A 22 -5.51 -12.31 -4.72
N TYR A 23 -5.69 -13.13 -5.75
CA TYR A 23 -4.60 -13.98 -6.27
C TYR A 23 -3.44 -13.15 -6.81
N LEU A 24 -3.72 -12.07 -7.54
CA LEU A 24 -2.69 -11.15 -8.03
C LEU A 24 -1.97 -10.44 -6.89
N LEU A 25 -2.68 -10.07 -5.83
CA LEU A 25 -2.09 -9.49 -4.64
C LEU A 25 -1.15 -10.48 -3.92
N TYR A 26 -1.61 -11.72 -3.72
CA TYR A 26 -0.78 -12.76 -3.09
C TYR A 26 0.46 -13.10 -3.94
N LEU A 27 0.30 -13.19 -5.25
CA LEU A 27 1.43 -13.46 -6.15
C LEU A 27 2.39 -12.28 -6.19
N GLY A 28 1.90 -11.07 -6.41
CA GLY A 28 2.73 -9.87 -6.55
C GLY A 28 3.39 -9.47 -5.24
N TYR A 29 2.60 -9.26 -4.20
CA TYR A 29 3.12 -8.82 -2.91
C TYR A 29 3.70 -9.96 -2.07
N GLY A 30 3.02 -11.10 -2.00
CA GLY A 30 3.47 -12.22 -1.18
C GLY A 30 4.68 -12.93 -1.78
N VAL A 31 4.59 -13.41 -3.02
CA VAL A 31 5.65 -14.25 -3.62
C VAL A 31 6.76 -13.37 -4.20
N ILE A 32 6.45 -12.51 -5.16
CA ILE A 32 7.46 -11.69 -5.85
C ILE A 32 8.09 -10.69 -4.87
N GLY A 33 7.27 -10.01 -4.07
CA GLY A 33 7.73 -9.09 -3.03
C GLY A 33 8.55 -9.78 -1.95
N GLY A 34 8.16 -10.98 -1.51
CA GLY A 34 8.91 -11.79 -0.54
C GLY A 34 10.27 -12.21 -1.05
N ILE A 35 10.36 -12.68 -2.30
CA ILE A 35 11.64 -13.00 -2.96
C ILE A 35 12.53 -11.74 -3.05
N GLY A 36 11.95 -10.62 -3.52
CA GLY A 36 12.68 -9.35 -3.62
C GLY A 36 13.21 -8.86 -2.28
N LEU A 37 12.40 -8.96 -1.22
CA LEU A 37 12.81 -8.61 0.14
C LEU A 37 13.94 -9.51 0.64
N GLY A 38 13.84 -10.82 0.42
CA GLY A 38 14.87 -11.79 0.82
C GLY A 38 16.23 -11.48 0.17
N LEU A 39 16.24 -11.30 -1.15
CA LEU A 39 17.45 -10.96 -1.91
C LEU A 39 18.01 -9.58 -1.50
N GLY A 40 17.14 -8.59 -1.38
CA GLY A 40 17.51 -7.23 -1.01
C GLY A 40 18.01 -7.07 0.41
N TYR A 41 17.62 -7.96 1.34
CA TYR A 41 18.07 -7.92 2.74
C TYR A 41 19.40 -8.67 2.94
N VAL A 42 19.49 -9.89 2.43
CA VAL A 42 20.67 -10.76 2.68
C VAL A 42 21.93 -10.21 2.03
N SER A 43 21.84 -9.67 0.83
CA SER A 43 22.98 -9.14 0.07
C SER A 43 23.71 -7.99 0.78
N PRO A 44 23.06 -6.90 1.22
CA PRO A 44 23.72 -5.82 1.94
C PRO A 44 24.34 -6.27 3.27
N VAL A 45 23.62 -7.09 4.05
CA VAL A 45 24.11 -7.57 5.34
C VAL A 45 25.37 -8.41 5.17
N SER A 46 25.37 -9.36 4.24
CA SER A 46 26.53 -10.22 3.98
C SER A 46 27.75 -9.42 3.49
N THR A 47 27.53 -8.40 2.68
CA THR A 47 28.61 -7.55 2.18
C THR A 47 29.18 -6.65 3.27
N LEU A 48 28.34 -6.06 4.12
CA LEU A 48 28.82 -5.27 5.26
C LEU A 48 29.67 -6.11 6.21
N ILE A 49 29.29 -7.35 6.48
CA ILE A 49 30.10 -8.28 7.28
C ILE A 49 31.47 -8.56 6.64
N ARG A 50 31.53 -8.64 5.30
CA ARG A 50 32.81 -8.80 4.58
C ARG A 50 33.69 -7.55 4.60
N TRP A 51 33.08 -6.36 4.59
CA TRP A 51 33.80 -5.10 4.70
C TRP A 51 34.32 -4.83 6.11
N PHE A 52 33.63 -5.30 7.15
CA PHE A 52 33.96 -5.09 8.55
C PHE A 52 34.08 -6.42 9.32
N PRO A 53 35.05 -7.28 8.95
CA PRO A 53 35.25 -8.58 9.62
C PRO A 53 35.66 -8.45 11.07
N ASP A 54 36.32 -7.34 11.43
CA ASP A 54 36.76 -6.95 12.79
C ASP A 54 35.57 -6.49 13.67
N ARG A 55 34.48 -6.01 13.08
CA ARG A 55 33.32 -5.42 13.78
C ARG A 55 32.00 -5.92 13.24
N ARG A 56 31.87 -7.22 13.06
CA ARG A 56 30.66 -7.86 12.44
C ARG A 56 29.34 -7.46 13.11
N GLY A 57 29.34 -7.36 14.46
CA GLY A 57 28.15 -6.94 15.22
C GLY A 57 27.71 -5.52 14.90
N MET A 58 28.67 -4.59 14.79
CA MET A 58 28.38 -3.20 14.40
C MET A 58 27.88 -3.12 12.97
N ALA A 59 28.48 -3.85 12.03
CA ALA A 59 28.08 -3.90 10.63
C ALA A 59 26.63 -4.41 10.48
N THR A 60 26.30 -5.50 11.16
CA THR A 60 24.94 -6.05 11.18
C THR A 60 23.97 -5.07 11.83
N GLY A 61 24.35 -4.44 12.95
CA GLY A 61 23.52 -3.43 13.62
C GLY A 61 23.20 -2.23 12.74
N MET A 62 24.18 -1.72 11.98
CA MET A 62 23.94 -0.63 11.02
C MET A 62 22.99 -1.03 9.90
N ALA A 63 23.09 -2.27 9.38
CA ALA A 63 22.15 -2.76 8.36
C ALA A 63 20.72 -2.84 8.89
N ILE A 64 20.53 -3.35 10.11
CA ILE A 64 19.20 -3.46 10.74
C ILE A 64 18.64 -2.07 11.05
N MET A 65 19.46 -1.15 11.51
CA MET A 65 19.05 0.23 11.78
C MET A 65 18.63 0.95 10.49
N GLY A 66 19.35 0.72 9.40
CA GLY A 66 18.97 1.25 8.07
C GLY A 66 17.61 0.74 7.62
N PHE A 67 17.30 -0.55 7.84
CA PHE A 67 16.01 -1.14 7.53
C PHE A 67 14.88 -0.54 8.38
N GLY A 68 15.09 -0.42 9.70
CA GLY A 68 14.10 0.19 10.60
C GLY A 68 13.87 1.67 10.32
N GLY A 69 14.94 2.43 10.06
CA GLY A 69 14.84 3.84 9.66
C GLY A 69 14.10 4.03 8.34
N GLY A 70 14.35 3.14 7.37
CA GLY A 70 13.62 3.10 6.10
C GLY A 70 12.11 2.90 6.29
N ALA A 71 11.71 2.00 7.17
CA ALA A 71 10.29 1.77 7.47
C ALA A 71 9.59 3.01 8.06
N MET A 72 10.29 3.78 8.92
CA MET A 72 9.76 5.02 9.48
C MET A 72 9.54 6.09 8.39
N ILE A 73 10.52 6.27 7.49
CA ILE A 73 10.42 7.20 6.36
C ILE A 73 9.30 6.76 5.41
N ALA A 74 9.21 5.46 5.13
CA ALA A 74 8.18 4.89 4.27
C ALA A 74 6.78 5.17 4.84
N LYS A 75 6.56 4.94 6.14
CA LYS A 75 5.27 5.22 6.79
C LYS A 75 4.85 6.66 6.62
N LEU A 76 5.72 7.62 6.93
CA LEU A 76 5.42 9.06 6.79
C LEU A 76 5.13 9.43 5.33
N SER A 77 5.83 8.82 4.39
CA SER A 77 5.62 9.06 2.95
C SER A 77 4.29 8.50 2.48
N ILE A 78 3.93 7.28 2.92
CA ILE A 78 2.66 6.62 2.59
C ILE A 78 1.50 7.44 3.11
N ASP A 79 1.51 7.85 4.38
CA ASP A 79 0.44 8.64 4.99
C ASP A 79 0.18 9.96 4.21
N ARG A 80 1.26 10.65 3.82
CA ARG A 80 1.16 11.89 3.04
C ARG A 80 0.65 11.66 1.62
N LEU A 81 1.09 10.59 0.97
CA LEU A 81 0.67 10.26 -0.40
C LEU A 81 -0.79 9.80 -0.43
N LEU A 82 -1.21 8.98 0.52
CA LEU A 82 -2.61 8.59 0.67
C LEU A 82 -3.50 9.82 0.86
N ALA A 83 -3.12 10.73 1.75
CA ALA A 83 -3.87 11.98 1.95
C ALA A 83 -3.90 12.85 0.69
N LYS A 84 -2.81 12.88 -0.10
CA LYS A 84 -2.72 13.66 -1.34
C LYS A 84 -3.59 13.08 -2.47
N PHE A 85 -3.63 11.76 -2.60
CA PHE A 85 -4.37 11.08 -3.67
C PHE A 85 -5.79 10.67 -3.27
N TYR A 86 -6.16 10.89 -2.00
CA TYR A 86 -7.50 10.65 -1.53
C TYR A 86 -8.51 11.50 -2.29
N LYS A 87 -9.58 10.88 -2.75
CA LYS A 87 -10.76 11.56 -3.30
C LYS A 87 -11.98 11.13 -2.50
N ALA A 88 -12.65 12.10 -1.90
CA ALA A 88 -13.90 11.83 -1.22
C ALA A 88 -14.94 11.30 -2.21
N PRO A 89 -15.71 10.26 -1.84
CA PRO A 89 -16.84 9.81 -2.65
C PRO A 89 -17.93 10.88 -2.69
N GLU A 90 -18.71 10.88 -3.76
CA GLU A 90 -19.80 11.85 -3.95
C GLU A 90 -20.95 11.55 -2.96
N TYR A 91 -21.30 12.55 -2.18
CA TYR A 91 -22.35 12.48 -1.17
C TYR A 91 -23.69 12.91 -1.74
N LEU A 92 -24.71 12.09 -1.62
CA LEU A 92 -26.05 12.37 -2.13
C LEU A 92 -27.01 12.92 -1.09
N GLY A 93 -26.70 12.75 0.19
CA GLY A 93 -27.55 13.19 1.28
C GLY A 93 -27.77 12.11 2.34
N SER A 94 -28.63 12.42 3.31
CA SER A 94 -29.04 11.45 4.35
C SER A 94 -29.89 10.31 3.74
N GLU A 95 -29.90 9.15 4.41
CA GLU A 95 -30.68 7.98 3.95
C GLU A 95 -32.16 8.31 3.75
N ASP A 96 -32.71 9.19 4.60
CA ASP A 96 -34.11 9.61 4.53
C ASP A 96 -34.43 10.61 3.39
N SER A 97 -33.40 11.24 2.81
CA SER A 97 -33.54 12.24 1.76
C SER A 97 -33.47 11.66 0.35
N VAL A 98 -33.15 10.39 0.22
CA VAL A 98 -32.88 9.74 -1.07
C VAL A 98 -33.76 8.51 -1.23
N ASN A 99 -34.39 8.35 -2.39
CA ASN A 99 -35.21 7.17 -2.69
C ASN A 99 -34.28 5.98 -3.01
N LEU A 100 -34.09 5.09 -2.06
CA LEU A 100 -33.27 3.90 -2.19
C LEU A 100 -34.07 2.75 -2.81
N ILE A 101 -33.57 2.18 -3.88
CA ILE A 101 -34.08 0.97 -4.51
C ILE A 101 -33.13 -0.17 -4.14
N THR A 102 -33.66 -1.24 -3.54
CA THR A 102 -32.84 -2.42 -3.21
C THR A 102 -33.13 -3.52 -4.21
N GLU A 103 -32.11 -3.92 -4.97
CA GLU A 103 -32.19 -4.99 -5.95
C GLU A 103 -31.01 -5.95 -5.77
N SER A 104 -31.31 -7.24 -5.65
CA SER A 104 -30.28 -8.29 -5.47
C SER A 104 -29.28 -8.06 -4.32
N GLY A 105 -29.74 -7.43 -3.22
CA GLY A 105 -28.90 -7.11 -2.06
C GLY A 105 -27.99 -5.89 -2.21
N ARG A 106 -28.15 -5.14 -3.30
CA ARG A 106 -27.47 -3.85 -3.55
C ARG A 106 -28.45 -2.72 -3.48
N ARG A 107 -27.95 -1.53 -3.18
CA ARG A 107 -28.76 -0.32 -3.12
C ARG A 107 -28.45 0.57 -4.33
N PHE A 108 -29.48 1.06 -4.95
CA PHE A 108 -29.42 1.94 -6.11
C PHE A 108 -30.23 3.20 -5.86
N VAL A 109 -29.85 4.27 -6.52
CA VAL A 109 -30.61 5.53 -6.61
C VAL A 109 -30.75 5.89 -8.06
N GLU A 110 -31.93 6.37 -8.44
CA GLU A 110 -32.15 6.91 -9.77
C GLU A 110 -31.61 8.34 -9.85
N ILE A 111 -30.58 8.54 -10.65
CA ILE A 111 -29.99 9.85 -10.91
C ILE A 111 -30.13 10.13 -12.42
N SER A 112 -30.89 11.17 -12.75
CA SER A 112 -31.12 11.57 -14.17
C SER A 112 -31.60 10.44 -15.07
N GLY A 113 -32.44 9.54 -14.55
CA GLY A 113 -33.01 8.42 -15.31
C GLY A 113 -32.12 7.16 -15.38
N ASN A 114 -30.96 7.17 -14.70
CA ASN A 114 -30.06 6.01 -14.61
C ASN A 114 -30.01 5.48 -13.18
N LEU A 115 -30.05 4.15 -13.03
CA LEU A 115 -29.84 3.48 -11.76
C LEU A 115 -28.35 3.50 -11.44
N THR A 116 -27.98 4.20 -10.36
CA THR A 116 -26.60 4.32 -9.90
C THR A 116 -26.46 3.56 -8.58
N GLU A 117 -25.47 2.68 -8.48
CA GLU A 117 -25.20 1.92 -7.26
C GLU A 117 -24.67 2.85 -6.17
N VAL A 118 -25.22 2.69 -4.96
CA VAL A 118 -24.88 3.52 -3.81
C VAL A 118 -24.61 2.68 -2.56
N VAL A 119 -23.81 3.23 -1.67
CA VAL A 119 -23.54 2.68 -0.35
C VAL A 119 -24.09 3.61 0.72
N VAL A 120 -24.78 3.05 1.69
CA VAL A 120 -25.23 3.78 2.89
C VAL A 120 -24.22 3.59 3.98
N VAL A 121 -23.64 4.69 4.44
CA VAL A 121 -22.64 4.74 5.50
C VAL A 121 -23.38 5.09 6.81
N THR A 122 -23.29 4.19 7.77
CA THR A 122 -23.88 4.38 9.10
C THR A 122 -22.87 5.02 10.07
N MET A 123 -23.35 5.54 11.21
CA MET A 123 -22.48 6.06 12.29
C MET A 123 -21.45 5.03 12.76
N ASN A 124 -21.80 3.75 12.80
CA ASN A 124 -20.88 2.67 13.18
C ASN A 124 -19.76 2.45 12.16
N ASP A 125 -20.01 2.75 10.89
CA ASP A 125 -19.03 2.63 9.82
C ASP A 125 -18.04 3.79 9.84
N ILE A 126 -18.52 4.99 10.16
CA ILE A 126 -17.69 6.21 10.29
C ILE A 126 -16.60 6.02 11.35
N ALA A 127 -16.91 5.39 12.47
CA ALA A 127 -15.94 5.12 13.52
C ALA A 127 -14.76 4.22 13.08
N LYS A 128 -14.90 3.52 11.94
CA LYS A 128 -13.90 2.63 11.37
C LYS A 128 -13.18 3.24 10.14
N MET A 129 -13.60 4.44 9.73
CA MET A 129 -13.01 5.12 8.55
C MET A 129 -11.75 5.89 8.94
N ILE A 130 -10.75 5.91 8.07
CA ILE A 130 -9.53 6.72 8.26
C ILE A 130 -9.85 8.20 8.11
N VAL A 131 -10.72 8.55 7.16
CA VAL A 131 -11.15 9.93 6.94
C VAL A 131 -12.58 10.06 7.44
N PRO A 132 -12.85 10.92 8.43
CA PRO A 132 -14.20 11.18 8.91
C PRO A 132 -15.09 11.68 7.78
N SER A 133 -16.25 11.09 7.61
CA SER A 133 -17.26 11.45 6.63
C SER A 133 -18.62 11.54 7.32
N ASP A 134 -19.56 12.26 6.75
CA ASP A 134 -20.91 12.33 7.31
C ASP A 134 -21.67 11.01 7.05
N PRO A 135 -22.59 10.60 7.94
CA PRO A 135 -23.47 9.46 7.68
C PRO A 135 -24.43 9.78 6.54
N GLY A 136 -24.66 8.82 5.65
CA GLY A 136 -25.57 9.00 4.53
C GLY A 136 -25.23 8.15 3.32
N VAL A 137 -25.73 8.58 2.17
CA VAL A 137 -25.67 7.85 0.90
C VAL A 137 -24.54 8.38 0.03
N TYR A 138 -23.69 7.48 -0.44
CA TYR A 138 -22.55 7.80 -1.30
C TYR A 138 -22.58 7.01 -2.60
N ILE A 139 -22.20 7.63 -3.70
CA ILE A 139 -22.12 6.98 -5.01
C ILE A 139 -20.91 6.05 -5.05
N VAL A 140 -21.15 4.80 -5.43
CA VAL A 140 -20.10 3.80 -5.60
C VAL A 140 -19.21 4.18 -6.79
N GLY A 141 -17.90 4.11 -6.61
CA GLY A 141 -16.91 4.35 -7.67
C GLY A 141 -16.50 5.81 -7.89
N THR A 142 -17.05 6.77 -7.17
CA THR A 142 -16.66 8.20 -7.29
C THR A 142 -15.50 8.56 -6.38
N GLY A 143 -15.30 7.84 -5.28
CA GLY A 143 -14.19 8.03 -4.35
C GLY A 143 -12.99 7.16 -4.65
N SER A 144 -11.80 7.57 -4.14
CA SER A 144 -10.58 6.77 -4.17
C SER A 144 -9.83 6.90 -2.85
N SER A 145 -9.34 5.79 -2.33
CA SER A 145 -8.44 5.80 -1.16
C SER A 145 -7.05 6.34 -1.49
N GLY A 146 -6.72 6.55 -2.77
CA GLY A 146 -5.40 6.95 -3.24
C GLY A 146 -4.35 5.84 -3.15
N ALA A 147 -4.74 4.62 -2.81
CA ALA A 147 -3.80 3.50 -2.62
C ALA A 147 -3.09 3.13 -3.92
N ALA A 148 -3.82 3.03 -5.04
CA ALA A 148 -3.24 2.63 -6.32
C ALA A 148 -2.17 3.63 -6.80
N GLU A 149 -2.46 4.92 -6.73
CA GLU A 149 -1.56 5.99 -7.09
C GLU A 149 -0.34 6.04 -6.17
N THR A 150 -0.57 5.82 -4.86
CA THR A 150 0.51 5.74 -3.86
C THR A 150 1.44 4.57 -4.14
N PHE A 151 0.91 3.37 -4.42
CA PHE A 151 1.72 2.20 -4.76
C PHE A 151 2.52 2.42 -6.05
N LEU A 152 1.90 2.99 -7.08
CA LEU A 152 2.58 3.28 -8.34
C LEU A 152 3.73 4.27 -8.13
N PHE A 153 3.46 5.38 -7.43
CA PHE A 153 4.48 6.41 -7.16
C PHE A 153 5.65 5.85 -6.35
N LEU A 154 5.37 5.16 -5.24
CA LEU A 154 6.41 4.55 -4.40
C LEU A 154 7.16 3.45 -5.14
N GLY A 155 6.47 2.65 -5.96
CA GLY A 155 7.09 1.63 -6.78
C GLY A 155 8.13 2.21 -7.74
N ILE A 156 7.82 3.32 -8.42
CA ILE A 156 8.76 4.02 -9.30
C ILE A 156 9.94 4.59 -8.51
N VAL A 157 9.68 5.26 -7.38
CA VAL A 157 10.73 5.83 -6.53
C VAL A 157 11.66 4.75 -6.00
N TYR A 158 11.11 3.66 -5.48
CA TYR A 158 11.91 2.53 -4.99
C TYR A 158 12.71 1.87 -6.11
N PHE A 159 12.12 1.69 -7.29
CA PHE A 159 12.83 1.14 -8.44
C PHE A 159 14.05 1.98 -8.80
N ILE A 160 13.92 3.30 -8.85
CA ILE A 160 15.03 4.23 -9.13
C ILE A 160 16.11 4.14 -8.06
N ILE A 161 15.72 4.25 -6.77
CA ILE A 161 16.66 4.21 -5.65
C ILE A 161 17.39 2.87 -5.59
N MET A 162 16.67 1.76 -5.73
CA MET A 162 17.25 0.41 -5.72
C MET A 162 18.21 0.18 -6.90
N THR A 163 17.87 0.71 -8.08
CA THR A 163 18.72 0.63 -9.27
C THR A 163 20.03 1.40 -9.04
N ILE A 164 19.96 2.64 -8.55
CA ILE A 164 21.14 3.44 -8.23
C ILE A 164 22.00 2.73 -7.16
N ALA A 165 21.35 2.21 -6.10
CA ALA A 165 22.03 1.46 -5.06
C ALA A 165 22.73 0.20 -5.59
N ALA A 166 22.07 -0.54 -6.49
CA ALA A 166 22.64 -1.74 -7.12
C ALA A 166 23.91 -1.44 -7.92
N PHE A 167 23.94 -0.34 -8.69
CA PHE A 167 25.14 0.09 -9.41
C PHE A 167 26.26 0.62 -8.50
N SER A 168 25.91 1.15 -7.34
CA SER A 168 26.88 1.63 -6.34
C SER A 168 27.47 0.51 -5.48
N TYR A 169 26.85 -0.66 -5.55
CA TYR A 169 27.17 -1.79 -4.68
C TYR A 169 28.51 -2.44 -5.05
N ARG A 170 29.41 -2.55 -4.08
CA ARG A 170 30.72 -3.14 -4.26
C ARG A 170 31.01 -4.19 -3.21
N VAL A 171 31.45 -5.35 -3.63
CA VAL A 171 31.92 -6.42 -2.75
C VAL A 171 33.43 -6.30 -2.61
N PRO A 172 33.99 -6.44 -1.38
CA PRO A 172 35.45 -6.46 -1.20
C PRO A 172 36.06 -7.64 -1.94
N LYS A 173 37.31 -7.48 -2.38
CA LYS A 173 38.08 -8.56 -3.04
C LYS A 173 38.32 -9.71 -2.05
N ASP A 174 38.42 -10.93 -2.58
CA ASP A 174 38.77 -12.08 -1.75
C ASP A 174 40.13 -11.86 -1.04
N GLY A 175 40.13 -12.15 0.27
CA GLY A 175 41.32 -11.90 1.09
C GLY A 175 41.48 -10.44 1.56
N TRP A 176 40.49 -9.58 1.37
CA TRP A 176 40.54 -8.21 1.89
C TRP A 176 40.52 -8.21 3.42
N ILE A 177 41.49 -7.53 4.02
CA ILE A 177 41.64 -7.39 5.48
C ILE A 177 41.75 -5.91 5.81
N PRO A 178 41.02 -5.40 6.84
CA PRO A 178 41.14 -4.02 7.30
C PRO A 178 42.56 -3.71 7.76
N LYS A 179 43.03 -2.46 7.56
CA LYS A 179 44.34 -2.04 8.03
C LYS A 179 44.43 -2.16 9.55
N GLY A 180 45.43 -2.87 10.05
CA GLY A 180 45.67 -3.05 11.49
C GLY A 180 44.94 -4.25 12.12
N TRP A 181 44.32 -5.13 11.32
CA TRP A 181 43.73 -6.39 11.77
C TRP A 181 44.62 -7.56 11.28
N THR A 182 45.12 -8.33 12.23
CA THR A 182 45.96 -9.53 12.00
C THR A 182 45.23 -10.77 12.50
#